data_9fd3fcc5443802761cb8bd7c20ddccd1
#
_entry.id   9fd3fcc5443802761cb8bd7c20ddccd1
#
_cell.length_a   1.000
_cell.length_b   1.000
_cell.length_c   1.000
_cell.angle_alpha   90.00
_cell.angle_beta   90.00
_cell.angle_gamma   90.00
#
_symmetry.space_group_name_H-M   'P 1'
#
loop_
_entity.id
_entity.type
_entity.pdbx_description
1 polymer ?
#
loop_
_entity_poly.entity_id
_entity_poly.type
_entity_poly.pdbx_seq_one_letter_code
_entity_poly.pdbx_strand_id
1 'polypeptide(L)' 'MSEYQEFVETIAKKLVDHPEDVKVTAVDSEKTIILELEVNQEDLGKVIGKSGRTAKAIRTLLTAISAKRGSKRVILEIIE' A
#
# COMPACT_ATOMS: atom_id res chain seq x y z
N MET A 1 -2.14 -10.69 9.87
CA MET A 1 -2.04 -9.62 8.86
C MET A 1 -2.98 -9.93 7.71
N SER A 2 -3.66 -8.92 7.18
CA SER A 2 -4.58 -9.15 6.08
C SER A 2 -3.83 -9.39 4.76
N GLU A 3 -4.53 -9.98 3.80
CA GLU A 3 -4.02 -10.17 2.45
C GLU A 3 -3.55 -8.85 1.82
N TYR A 4 -4.30 -7.78 2.03
CA TYR A 4 -3.98 -6.46 1.47
C TYR A 4 -2.71 -5.88 2.10
N GLN A 5 -2.56 -6.04 3.43
CA GLN A 5 -1.35 -5.57 4.11
C GLN A 5 -0.13 -6.34 3.61
N GLU A 6 -0.25 -7.65 3.47
CA GLU A 6 0.86 -8.49 2.98
C GLU A 6 1.26 -8.10 1.57
N PHE A 7 0.27 -7.83 0.71
CA PHE A 7 0.54 -7.42 -0.67
C PHE A 7 1.32 -6.12 -0.70
N VAL A 8 0.85 -5.09 0.01
CA VAL A 8 1.52 -3.79 0.03
C VAL A 8 2.90 -3.88 0.67
N GLU A 9 3.03 -4.62 1.76
CA GLU A 9 4.31 -4.80 2.43
C GLU A 9 5.33 -5.48 1.51
N THR A 10 4.92 -6.54 0.83
CA THR A 10 5.79 -7.27 -0.09
C THR A 10 6.29 -6.37 -1.22
N ILE A 11 5.37 -5.62 -1.84
CA ILE A 11 5.72 -4.73 -2.95
C ILE A 11 6.64 -3.61 -2.45
N ALA A 12 6.29 -2.96 -1.35
CA ALA A 12 7.10 -1.86 -0.82
C ALA A 12 8.52 -2.31 -0.49
N LYS A 13 8.66 -3.47 0.16
CA LYS A 13 9.99 -3.99 0.51
C LYS A 13 10.86 -4.27 -0.70
N LYS A 14 10.27 -4.62 -1.83
CA LYS A 14 11.02 -4.87 -3.07
C LYS A 14 11.44 -3.57 -3.76
N LEU A 15 10.78 -2.47 -3.47
CA LEU A 15 11.04 -1.19 -4.13
C LEU A 15 12.04 -0.32 -3.38
N VAL A 16 12.14 -0.47 -2.06
CA VAL A 16 12.90 0.45 -1.22
C VAL A 16 14.31 -0.06 -0.93
N ASP A 17 15.17 0.87 -0.49
CA ASP A 17 16.53 0.53 -0.06
C ASP A 17 16.58 0.15 1.43
N HIS A 18 15.57 0.56 2.20
CA HIS A 18 15.49 0.29 3.63
C HIS A 18 14.23 -0.52 3.96
N PRO A 19 14.20 -1.81 3.55
CA PRO A 19 12.99 -2.63 3.76
C PRO A 19 12.64 -2.85 5.23
N GLU A 20 13.63 -2.74 6.11
CA GLU A 20 13.39 -2.85 7.55
C GLU A 20 12.52 -1.73 8.11
N ASP A 21 12.40 -0.61 7.39
CA ASP A 21 11.60 0.53 7.82
C ASP A 21 10.18 0.51 7.23
N VAL A 22 9.86 -0.48 6.42
CA VAL A 22 8.51 -0.59 5.84
C VAL A 22 7.53 -1.05 6.91
N LYS A 23 6.44 -0.28 7.05
CA LYS A 23 5.37 -0.62 7.98
C LYS A 23 4.04 -0.38 7.31
N VAL A 24 3.15 -1.36 7.38
CA VAL A 24 1.80 -1.24 6.84
C VAL A 24 0.80 -1.45 7.96
N THR A 25 -0.04 -0.45 8.19
CA THR A 25 -1.08 -0.48 9.21
C THR A 25 -2.43 -0.48 8.51
N ALA A 26 -3.36 -1.30 8.97
CA ALA A 26 -4.72 -1.34 8.43
C ALA A 26 -5.69 -0.73 9.42
N VAL A 27 -6.52 0.18 8.93
CA VAL A 27 -7.64 0.73 9.68
C VAL A 27 -8.90 0.20 9.01
N ASP A 28 -9.57 -0.73 9.68
CA ASP A 28 -10.74 -1.41 9.13
C ASP A 28 -12.01 -0.78 9.69
N SER A 29 -12.88 -0.33 8.81
CA SER A 29 -14.17 0.22 9.18
C SER A 29 -15.27 -0.55 8.45
N GLU A 30 -16.54 -0.15 8.64
CA GLU A 30 -17.65 -0.89 8.07
C GLU A 30 -17.60 -1.01 6.56
N LYS A 31 -17.23 0.07 5.87
CA LYS A 31 -17.28 0.13 4.40
C LYS A 31 -15.93 0.22 3.73
N THR A 32 -14.87 0.51 4.47
CA THR A 32 -13.55 0.73 3.89
C THR A 32 -12.45 0.09 4.73
N ILE A 33 -11.36 -0.23 4.07
CA ILE A 33 -10.10 -0.60 4.71
C ILE A 33 -9.07 0.42 4.25
N ILE A 34 -8.45 1.13 5.18
CA ILE A 34 -7.40 2.09 4.86
C ILE A 34 -6.07 1.45 5.23
N LEU A 35 -5.20 1.32 4.24
CA LEU A 35 -3.85 0.82 4.45
C LEU A 35 -2.90 2.00 4.49
N GLU A 36 -2.24 2.18 5.62
CA GLU A 36 -1.25 3.25 5.79
C GLU A 36 0.13 2.66 5.62
N LEU A 37 0.83 3.12 4.59
CA LEU A 37 2.17 2.66 4.27
C LEU A 37 3.19 3.71 4.74
N GLU A 38 4.12 3.26 5.56
CA GLU A 38 5.21 4.08 6.06
C GLU A 38 6.53 3.47 5.59
N VAL A 39 7.42 4.32 5.08
CA VAL A 39 8.75 3.90 4.63
C VAL A 39 9.79 4.91 5.13
N ASN A 40 11.06 4.58 4.97
CA ASN A 40 12.13 5.54 5.24
C ASN A 40 11.93 6.76 4.33
N GLN A 41 12.16 7.95 4.85
CA GLN A 41 11.97 9.21 4.10
C GLN A 41 12.77 9.22 2.79
N GLU A 42 13.95 8.62 2.78
CA GLU A 42 14.77 8.55 1.57
C GLU A 42 14.15 7.66 0.50
N ASP A 43 13.23 6.76 0.89
CA ASP A 43 12.60 5.82 -0.03
C ASP A 43 11.21 6.26 -0.50
N LEU A 44 10.72 7.38 0.02
CA LEU A 44 9.37 7.83 -0.27
C LEU A 44 9.10 7.94 -1.77
N GLY A 45 10.03 8.52 -2.50
CA GLY A 45 9.91 8.65 -3.95
C GLY A 45 9.84 7.31 -4.69
N LYS A 46 10.38 6.25 -4.10
CA LYS A 46 10.38 4.92 -4.72
C LYS A 46 9.02 4.24 -4.66
N VAL A 47 8.22 4.56 -3.64
CA VAL A 47 6.88 4.00 -3.53
C VAL A 47 5.83 4.88 -4.19
N ILE A 48 6.11 6.19 -4.32
CA ILE A 48 5.24 7.10 -5.05
C ILE A 48 5.47 6.95 -6.55
N GLY A 49 6.74 6.97 -6.96
CA GLY A 49 7.14 6.85 -8.35
C GLY A 49 7.04 8.17 -9.10
N LYS A 50 7.61 8.19 -10.30
CA LYS A 50 7.57 9.36 -11.16
C LYS A 50 6.13 9.71 -11.50
N SER A 51 5.73 10.95 -11.24
CA SER A 51 4.37 11.42 -11.48
C SER A 51 3.31 10.58 -10.76
N GLY A 52 3.69 9.96 -9.63
CA GLY A 52 2.77 9.15 -8.83
C GLY A 52 2.41 7.80 -9.44
N ARG A 53 3.11 7.37 -10.48
CA ARG A 53 2.72 6.16 -11.24
C ARG A 53 2.81 4.87 -10.44
N THR A 54 3.81 4.74 -9.57
CA THR A 54 3.97 3.52 -8.77
C THR A 54 2.82 3.40 -7.77
N ALA A 55 2.53 4.48 -7.04
CA ALA A 55 1.43 4.49 -6.08
C ALA A 55 0.09 4.23 -6.78
N LYS A 56 -0.11 4.83 -7.95
CA LYS A 56 -1.33 4.61 -8.74
C LYS A 56 -1.48 3.15 -9.16
N ALA A 57 -0.37 2.53 -9.57
CA ALA A 57 -0.38 1.11 -9.97
C ALA A 57 -0.74 0.20 -8.80
N ILE A 58 -0.18 0.46 -7.62
CA ILE A 58 -0.51 -0.30 -6.41
C ILE A 58 -1.99 -0.15 -6.07
N ARG A 59 -2.52 1.08 -6.14
CA ARG A 59 -3.93 1.33 -5.89
C ARG A 59 -4.83 0.59 -6.88
N THR A 60 -4.45 0.57 -8.15
CA THR A 60 -5.21 -0.15 -9.18
C THR A 60 -5.26 -1.65 -8.87
N LEU A 61 -4.12 -2.24 -8.47
CA LEU A 61 -4.07 -3.65 -8.12
C LEU A 61 -4.91 -3.96 -6.87
N LEU A 62 -4.87 -3.09 -5.87
CA LEU A 62 -5.69 -3.26 -4.67
C LEU A 62 -7.18 -3.24 -5.01
N THR A 63 -7.59 -2.33 -5.89
CA THR A 63 -8.97 -2.26 -6.36
C THR A 63 -9.38 -3.55 -7.06
N ALA A 64 -8.51 -4.08 -7.92
CA ALA A 64 -8.77 -5.33 -8.63
C ALA A 64 -8.92 -6.52 -7.66
N ILE A 65 -8.04 -6.59 -6.67
CA ILE A 65 -8.09 -7.68 -5.68
C ILE A 65 -9.37 -7.59 -4.86
N SER A 66 -9.73 -6.39 -4.40
CA SER A 66 -10.92 -6.22 -3.58
C SER A 66 -12.19 -6.51 -4.37
N ALA A 67 -12.21 -6.16 -5.65
CA ALA A 67 -13.34 -6.46 -6.53
C ALA A 67 -13.52 -7.98 -6.70
N LYS A 68 -12.42 -8.69 -6.90
CA LYS A 68 -12.45 -10.15 -7.02
C LYS A 68 -12.96 -10.82 -5.74
N ARG A 69 -12.57 -10.29 -4.58
CA ARG A 69 -12.98 -10.83 -3.29
C ARG A 69 -14.39 -10.41 -2.89
N GLY A 70 -14.97 -9.43 -3.57
CA GLY A 70 -16.25 -8.86 -3.18
C GLY A 70 -16.16 -8.19 -1.82
N SER A 71 -14.99 -7.65 -1.49
CA SER A 71 -14.76 -7.06 -0.18
C SER A 71 -15.00 -5.56 -0.17
N LYS A 72 -14.72 -4.93 0.97
CA LYS A 72 -14.83 -3.49 1.15
C LYS A 72 -13.87 -2.74 0.24
N ARG A 73 -14.13 -1.46 0.04
CA ARG A 73 -13.21 -0.59 -0.68
C ARG A 73 -11.89 -0.51 0.08
N VAL A 74 -10.80 -0.69 -0.63
CA VAL A 74 -9.45 -0.63 -0.04
C VAL A 74 -8.75 0.63 -0.52
N ILE A 75 -8.29 1.44 0.43
CA ILE A 75 -7.63 2.71 0.16
C ILE A 75 -6.20 2.65 0.64
N LEU A 76 -5.26 3.08 -0.19
CA LEU A 76 -3.86 3.18 0.20
C LEU A 76 -3.50 4.61 0.51
N GLU A 77 -3.00 4.86 1.72
CA GLU A 77 -2.42 6.13 2.10
C GLU A 77 -0.92 5.94 2.31
N ILE A 78 -0.12 6.76 1.66
CA ILE A 78 1.32 6.77 1.85
C ILE A 78 1.63 7.91 2.81
N ILE A 79 2.24 7.57 3.94
CA ILE A 79 2.56 8.53 4.98
C ILE A 79 3.79 9.34 4.55
N GLU A 80 3.65 10.66 4.55
CA GLU A 80 4.74 11.58 4.16
C GLU A 80 5.25 12.44 5.35
#